data_374a6395f19b8a42937986c6da390de5
#
_entry.id   374a6395f19b8a42937986c6da390de5
#
_cell.length_a   1.000
_cell.length_b   1.000
_cell.length_c   1.000
_cell.angle_alpha   90.00
_cell.angle_beta   90.00
_cell.angle_gamma   90.00
#
_symmetry.space_group_name_H-M   'P 1'
#
loop_
_entity.id
_entity.type
_entity.pdbx_description
1 polymer ?
#
loop_
_entity_poly.entity_id
_entity_poly.type
_entity_poly.pdbx_seq_one_letter_code
_entity_poly.pdbx_strand_id
1 'polypeptide(L)'
;MSTHAVDSLPAPMDAEFVVDAGHPSLPGHFPGRPVVPGVVVLDRVLAAAEALLGEAPPRLRLPQVKFVRPLLPDEPARLRLEPVRGGDGALRLKFRVALRALDGGPDGETIATGELALAVEPAPTA
;
A
#
# COMPACT_ATOMS: atom_id res chain seq x y z
N MET A 1 -8.14 33.00 -2.07
CA MET A 1 -8.18 32.55 -1.92
C MET A 1 -8.34 31.58 -1.51
N SER A 2 -8.58 31.38 -1.41
CA SER A 2 -8.64 30.45 -0.67
C SER A 2 -8.57 29.19 -1.19
N THR A 3 -7.58 28.64 -1.10
CA THR A 3 -7.45 27.31 -1.44
C THR A 3 -8.30 26.52 -0.58
N HIS A 4 -9.10 25.82 -1.13
CA HIS A 4 -9.99 25.01 -0.36
C HIS A 4 -9.29 23.74 0.04
N ALA A 5 -9.21 23.52 1.33
CA ALA A 5 -8.61 22.31 1.83
C ALA A 5 -9.31 21.06 1.27
N VAL A 6 -10.59 21.16 0.95
CA VAL A 6 -11.35 20.05 0.43
C VAL A 6 -10.88 19.61 -0.95
N ASP A 7 -10.20 20.48 -1.67
CA ASP A 7 -9.67 20.15 -2.97
C ASP A 7 -8.23 19.69 -2.93
N SER A 8 -7.63 19.78 -1.75
CA SER A 8 -6.24 19.40 -1.61
C SER A 8 -6.11 17.90 -1.40
N LEU A 9 -5.20 17.29 -2.12
CA LEU A 9 -4.85 15.91 -1.89
C LEU A 9 -3.77 15.83 -0.81
N PRO A 10 -3.77 14.78 0.02
CA PRO A 10 -2.64 14.56 0.90
C PRO A 10 -1.36 14.42 0.08
N ALA A 11 -0.23 14.74 0.69
CA ALA A 11 1.04 14.54 0.01
C ALA A 11 1.32 13.05 -0.15
N PRO A 12 2.04 12.67 -1.22
CA PRO A 12 2.47 11.28 -1.35
C PRO A 12 3.31 10.85 -0.16
N MET A 13 3.30 9.57 0.14
CA MET A 13 3.98 9.03 1.29
C MET A 13 4.82 7.84 0.87
N ASP A 14 6.04 7.77 1.39
CA ASP A 14 6.89 6.60 1.23
C ASP A 14 7.08 5.92 2.58
N ALA A 15 7.13 4.61 2.56
CA ALA A 15 7.42 3.82 3.74
C ALA A 15 8.29 2.65 3.35
N GLU A 16 9.09 2.18 4.29
CA GLU A 16 9.96 1.04 4.05
C GLU A 16 9.59 -0.07 5.01
N PHE A 17 9.75 -1.31 4.57
CA PHE A 17 9.49 -2.43 5.44
C PHE A 17 10.31 -3.64 5.02
N VAL A 18 10.48 -4.54 5.99
CA VAL A 18 11.12 -5.83 5.77
C VAL A 18 10.25 -6.85 6.50
N VAL A 19 9.98 -7.97 5.85
CA VAL A 19 9.30 -9.07 6.51
C VAL A 19 10.37 -10.05 6.95
N ASP A 20 10.51 -10.21 8.25
CA ASP A 20 11.52 -11.07 8.85
C ASP A 20 11.26 -12.53 8.46
N ALA A 21 12.33 -13.29 8.25
CA ALA A 21 12.22 -14.72 7.97
C ALA A 21 11.51 -15.49 9.08
N GLY A 22 11.49 -14.93 10.30
CA GLY A 22 10.75 -15.52 11.41
C GLY A 22 9.29 -15.13 11.50
N HIS A 23 8.77 -14.40 10.50
CA HIS A 23 7.37 -13.96 10.55
C HIS A 23 6.43 -15.15 10.64
N PRO A 24 5.40 -15.07 11.50
CA PRO A 24 4.52 -16.24 11.73
C PRO A 24 3.77 -16.73 10.51
N SER A 25 3.60 -15.89 9.49
CA SER A 25 2.88 -16.31 8.29
C SER A 25 3.73 -17.13 7.33
N LEU A 26 5.05 -17.22 7.55
CA LEU A 26 5.94 -17.90 6.63
C LEU A 26 5.99 -19.42 6.78
N PRO A 27 5.94 -19.98 8.00
CA PRO A 27 6.00 -21.43 8.14
C PRO A 27 4.84 -22.10 7.42
N GLY A 28 5.13 -23.14 6.69
CA GLY A 28 4.11 -23.85 5.93
C GLY A 28 3.80 -23.28 4.56
N HIS A 29 4.31 -22.09 4.27
CA HIS A 29 4.18 -21.47 2.96
C HIS A 29 5.41 -21.79 2.14
N PHE A 30 5.25 -22.52 1.04
CA PHE A 30 6.34 -22.84 0.13
C PHE A 30 7.56 -23.41 0.86
N PRO A 31 7.45 -24.61 1.45
CA PRO A 31 8.58 -25.21 2.18
C PRO A 31 9.83 -25.24 1.31
N GLY A 32 10.97 -24.82 1.86
CA GLY A 32 12.23 -24.78 1.14
C GLY A 32 12.41 -23.52 0.29
N ARG A 33 11.34 -22.75 0.07
CA ARG A 33 11.39 -21.51 -0.70
C ARG A 33 10.40 -20.52 -0.11
N PRO A 34 10.70 -19.96 1.05
CA PRO A 34 9.75 -19.05 1.68
C PRO A 34 9.53 -17.80 0.84
N VAL A 35 8.28 -17.45 0.67
CA VAL A 35 7.85 -16.24 -0.03
C VAL A 35 6.91 -15.50 0.90
N VAL A 36 7.03 -14.19 0.94
CA VAL A 36 6.12 -13.38 1.75
C VAL A 36 4.72 -13.45 1.11
N PRO A 37 3.71 -13.90 1.86
CA PRO A 37 2.36 -13.95 1.29
C PRO A 37 1.87 -12.57 0.87
N GLY A 38 1.11 -12.51 -0.22
CA GLY A 38 0.58 -11.23 -0.71
C GLY A 38 -0.22 -10.49 0.33
N VAL A 39 -0.96 -11.22 1.19
CA VAL A 39 -1.75 -10.58 2.24
C VAL A 39 -0.87 -9.82 3.23
N VAL A 40 0.34 -10.28 3.49
CA VAL A 40 1.27 -9.57 4.38
C VAL A 40 1.72 -8.27 3.73
N VAL A 41 2.01 -8.31 2.42
CA VAL A 41 2.37 -7.10 1.69
C VAL A 41 1.20 -6.10 1.73
N LEU A 42 -0.01 -6.57 1.50
CA LEU A 42 -1.18 -5.70 1.54
C LEU A 42 -1.44 -5.13 2.93
N ASP A 43 -1.16 -5.88 3.98
CA ASP A 43 -1.27 -5.34 5.34
C ASP A 43 -0.36 -4.13 5.54
N ARG A 44 0.83 -4.17 4.96
CA ARG A 44 1.74 -3.02 5.05
C ARG A 44 1.22 -1.84 4.28
N VAL A 45 0.61 -2.10 3.12
CA VAL A 45 -0.01 -1.03 2.33
C VAL A 45 -1.16 -0.39 3.11
N LEU A 46 -1.99 -1.20 3.74
CA LEU A 46 -3.12 -0.70 4.51
C LEU A 46 -2.66 0.09 5.74
N ALA A 47 -1.62 -0.38 6.42
CA ALA A 47 -1.08 0.34 7.57
C ALA A 47 -0.55 1.71 7.15
N ALA A 48 0.12 1.78 5.99
CA ALA A 48 0.62 3.04 5.49
C ALA A 48 -0.53 3.97 5.08
N ALA A 49 -1.60 3.42 4.52
CA ALA A 49 -2.76 4.22 4.17
C ALA A 49 -3.41 4.84 5.40
N GLU A 50 -3.51 4.07 6.49
CA GLU A 50 -4.03 4.60 7.74
C GLU A 50 -3.15 5.74 8.26
N ALA A 51 -1.83 5.57 8.18
CA ALA A 51 -0.91 6.61 8.62
C ALA A 51 -1.05 7.86 7.76
N LEU A 52 -1.22 7.70 6.46
CA LEU A 52 -1.39 8.82 5.55
C LEU A 52 -2.67 9.58 5.84
N LEU A 53 -3.74 8.88 6.10
CA LEU A 53 -5.05 9.49 6.31
C LEU A 53 -5.28 9.98 7.73
N GLY A 54 -4.40 9.60 8.67
CA GLY A 54 -4.51 10.01 10.05
C GLY A 54 -5.47 9.18 10.88
N GLU A 55 -6.21 8.30 10.24
CA GLU A 55 -7.15 7.43 10.93
C GLU A 55 -7.50 6.27 10.01
N ALA A 56 -8.02 5.21 10.58
CA ALA A 56 -8.45 4.09 9.78
C ALA A 56 -9.69 4.51 8.99
N PRO A 57 -9.63 4.40 7.66
CA PRO A 57 -10.80 4.72 6.87
C PRO A 57 -11.91 3.72 7.14
N PRO A 58 -13.17 4.16 7.08
CA PRO A 58 -14.28 3.28 7.38
C PRO A 58 -14.35 2.09 6.42
N ARG A 59 -13.95 2.29 5.19
CA ARG A 59 -13.90 1.21 4.21
C ARG A 59 -12.84 1.49 3.16
N LEU A 60 -12.05 0.47 2.89
CA LEU A 60 -11.12 0.49 1.78
C LEU A 60 -11.49 -0.63 0.84
N ARG A 61 -11.48 -0.33 -0.42
CA ARG A 61 -11.66 -1.32 -1.47
C ARG A 61 -10.37 -1.48 -2.24
N LEU A 62 -10.13 -2.69 -2.69
CA LEU A 62 -8.99 -3.00 -3.54
C LEU A 62 -9.51 -3.36 -4.92
N PRO A 63 -9.90 -2.35 -5.71
CA PRO A 63 -10.44 -2.65 -7.03
C PRO A 63 -9.42 -3.31 -7.95
N GLN A 64 -8.13 -3.07 -7.69
CA GLN A 64 -7.12 -3.65 -8.54
C GLN A 64 -5.83 -3.81 -7.77
N VAL A 65 -5.28 -5.01 -7.80
CA VAL A 65 -3.96 -5.32 -7.26
C VAL A 65 -3.28 -6.26 -8.22
N LYS A 66 -2.04 -5.97 -8.54
CA LYS A 66 -1.25 -6.82 -9.40
C LYS A 66 0.06 -7.14 -8.70
N PHE A 67 0.30 -8.42 -8.46
CA PHE A 67 1.57 -8.89 -7.95
C PHE A 67 2.46 -9.25 -9.13
N VAL A 68 3.60 -8.58 -9.22
CA VAL A 68 4.50 -8.71 -10.37
C VAL A 68 5.65 -9.65 -10.06
N ARG A 69 6.11 -9.62 -8.81
CA ARG A 69 7.26 -10.39 -8.38
C ARG A 69 7.08 -10.77 -6.93
N PRO A 70 7.43 -11.99 -6.53
CA PRO A 70 7.35 -12.32 -5.10
C PRO A 70 8.37 -11.52 -4.30
N LEU A 71 8.00 -11.20 -3.06
CA LEU A 71 8.91 -10.62 -2.09
C LEU A 71 9.42 -11.75 -1.23
N LEU A 72 10.72 -11.81 -1.04
CA LEU A 72 11.32 -12.82 -0.19
C LEU A 72 11.52 -12.27 1.21
N PRO A 73 11.58 -13.15 2.22
CA PRO A 73 11.88 -12.70 3.57
C PRO A 73 13.20 -11.97 3.60
N ASP A 74 13.31 -11.00 4.47
CA ASP A 74 14.49 -10.18 4.70
C ASP A 74 14.89 -9.28 3.52
N GLU A 75 14.14 -9.27 2.42
CA GLU A 75 14.37 -8.32 1.35
C GLU A 75 13.75 -6.98 1.71
N PRO A 76 14.53 -5.89 1.75
CA PRO A 76 13.97 -4.56 2.01
C PRO A 76 13.06 -4.12 0.87
N ALA A 77 11.91 -3.59 1.23
CA ALA A 77 10.95 -3.09 0.26
C ALA A 77 10.58 -1.66 0.57
N ARG A 78 10.23 -0.92 -0.45
CA ARG A 78 9.73 0.44 -0.31
C ARG A 78 8.32 0.50 -0.90
N LEU A 79 7.44 1.11 -0.13
CA LEU A 79 6.06 1.34 -0.51
C LEU A 79 5.89 2.82 -0.79
N ARG A 80 5.25 3.14 -1.91
CA ARG A 80 4.86 4.52 -2.19
C ARG A 80 3.36 4.57 -2.34
N LEU A 81 2.75 5.51 -1.62
CA LEU A 81 1.33 5.82 -1.76
C LEU A 81 1.20 7.18 -2.43
N GLU A 82 0.37 7.24 -3.44
CA GLU A 82 0.13 8.48 -4.15
C GLU A 82 -1.36 8.75 -4.22
N PRO A 83 -1.82 9.77 -3.48
CA PRO A 83 -3.23 10.14 -3.54
C PRO A 83 -3.58 10.73 -4.89
N VAL A 84 -4.71 10.31 -5.44
CA VAL A 84 -5.21 10.84 -6.70
C VAL A 84 -6.72 10.99 -6.60
N ARG A 85 -7.29 11.82 -7.46
CA ARG A 85 -8.74 11.92 -7.59
C ARG A 85 -9.20 10.99 -8.69
N GLY A 86 -10.19 10.19 -8.40
CA GLY A 86 -10.84 9.39 -9.41
C GLY A 86 -11.73 10.23 -10.30
N GLY A 87 -12.26 9.64 -11.36
CA GLY A 87 -13.15 10.33 -12.27
C GLY A 87 -14.43 10.81 -11.61
N ASP A 88 -14.84 10.16 -10.53
CA ASP A 88 -16.00 10.54 -9.73
C ASP A 88 -15.68 11.55 -8.63
N GLY A 89 -14.44 12.04 -8.59
CA GLY A 89 -14.00 12.97 -7.57
C GLY A 89 -13.58 12.34 -6.26
N ALA A 90 -13.76 11.02 -6.12
CA ALA A 90 -13.41 10.34 -4.89
C ALA A 90 -11.91 10.19 -4.76
N LEU A 91 -11.43 10.17 -3.53
CA LEU A 91 -10.02 9.98 -3.26
C LEU A 91 -9.63 8.53 -3.51
N ARG A 92 -8.52 8.33 -4.18
CA ARG A 92 -7.93 7.03 -4.38
C ARG A 92 -6.47 7.09 -4.02
N LEU A 93 -5.92 5.96 -3.61
CA LEU A 93 -4.50 5.87 -3.27
C LEU A 93 -3.88 4.85 -4.22
N LYS A 94 -3.04 5.31 -5.12
CA LYS A 94 -2.25 4.41 -5.93
C LYS A 94 -1.06 3.95 -5.12
N PHE A 95 -0.71 2.67 -5.23
CA PHE A 95 0.45 2.19 -4.49
C PHE A 95 1.37 1.40 -5.39
N ARG A 96 2.63 1.45 -5.04
CA ARG A 96 3.67 0.63 -5.64
C ARG A 96 4.57 0.12 -4.54
N VAL A 97 4.81 -1.17 -4.54
CA VAL A 97 5.79 -1.79 -3.65
C VAL A 97 6.92 -2.28 -4.53
N ALA A 98 8.14 -1.92 -4.18
CA ALA A 98 9.32 -2.27 -4.97
C ALA A 98 10.46 -2.65 -4.04
N LEU A 99 11.44 -3.36 -4.56
CA LEU A 99 12.65 -3.62 -3.80
C LEU A 99 13.37 -2.30 -3.56
N ARG A 100 13.82 -2.11 -2.33
CA ARG A 100 14.55 -0.92 -1.98
C ARG A 100 16.01 -1.08 -2.39
N ALA A 101 16.59 -0.07 -3.01
CA ALA A 101 18.00 -0.09 -3.33
C ALA A 101 18.82 0.08 -2.05
N LEU A 102 19.79 -0.80 -1.84
CA LEU A 102 20.63 -0.78 -0.65
C LEU A 102 21.65 0.34 -0.69
N ASP A 103 21.99 0.82 -1.88
CA ASP A 103 22.97 1.87 -2.06
C ASP A 103 22.37 3.27 -2.09
N GLY A 104 21.08 3.38 -1.79
CA GLY A 104 20.40 4.67 -1.84
C GLY A 104 20.01 5.13 -3.23
N GLY A 105 20.21 4.29 -4.24
CA GLY A 105 19.81 4.60 -5.60
C GLY A 105 18.30 4.44 -5.81
N PRO A 106 17.86 4.45 -7.07
CA PRO A 106 16.43 4.27 -7.36
C PRO A 106 15.96 2.90 -6.95
N ASP A 107 14.66 2.79 -6.69
CA ASP A 107 14.06 1.52 -6.31
C ASP A 107 14.29 0.48 -7.39
N GLY A 108 14.34 -0.77 -6.96
CA GLY A 108 14.52 -1.90 -7.85
C GLY A 108 13.22 -2.38 -8.45
N GLU A 109 13.14 -3.69 -8.62
CA GLU A 109 12.00 -4.30 -9.29
C GLU A 109 10.69 -4.07 -8.55
N THR A 110 9.64 -3.88 -9.30
CA THR A 110 8.30 -3.77 -8.74
C THR A 110 7.83 -5.12 -8.23
N ILE A 111 7.31 -5.13 -7.02
CA ILE A 111 6.74 -6.31 -6.38
C ILE A 111 5.24 -6.34 -6.61
N ALA A 112 4.59 -5.21 -6.34
CA ALA A 112 3.14 -5.12 -6.48
C ALA A 112 2.74 -3.68 -6.80
N THR A 113 1.65 -3.55 -7.54
CA THR A 113 1.03 -2.25 -7.78
C THR A 113 -0.47 -2.40 -7.61
N GLY A 114 -1.11 -1.30 -7.35
CA GLY A 114 -2.55 -1.35 -7.22
C GLY A 114 -3.12 -0.01 -6.83
N GLU A 115 -4.37 -0.06 -6.44
CA GLU A 115 -5.11 1.14 -6.09
C GLU A 115 -6.07 0.82 -4.97
N LEU A 116 -6.10 1.67 -3.97
CA LEU A 116 -7.09 1.61 -2.91
C LEU A 116 -8.14 2.66 -3.19
N ALA A 117 -9.39 2.28 -3.17
CA ALA A 117 -10.50 3.21 -3.29
C ALA A 117 -11.12 3.40 -1.92
N LEU A 118 -11.36 4.65 -1.56
CA LEU A 118 -12.05 4.95 -0.32
C LEU A 118 -13.54 4.93 -0.61
N ALA A 119 -14.23 3.97 -0.02
CA ALA A 119 -15.66 3.90 -0.16
C ALA A 119 -16.27 4.92 0.78
N VAL A 120 -17.09 5.80 0.23
CA VAL A 120 -17.82 6.73 1.04
C VAL A 120 -19.10 6.03 1.49
N GLU A 121 -19.27 5.94 2.80
CA GLU A 121 -20.49 5.38 3.32
C GLU A 121 -21.61 6.35 3.00
N PRO A 122 -22.71 5.88 2.40
CA PRO A 122 -23.84 6.77 2.22
C PRO A 122 -24.35 7.20 3.59
N ALA A 123 -24.80 8.44 3.66
CA ALA A 123 -25.35 8.94 4.89
C ALA A 123 -26.48 8.01 5.34
N PRO A 124 -26.54 7.67 6.63
CA PRO A 124 -27.61 6.80 7.07
C PRO A 124 -28.95 7.47 6.81
N THR A 125 -29.80 6.74 6.13
CA THR A 125 -31.15 7.22 5.95
C THR A 125 -31.92 6.90 7.20
N ALA A 126 -32.47 7.90 7.74
CA ALA A 126 -33.25 7.73 8.97
C ALA A 126 -34.48 6.89 8.70
#